data_0a95ece27e973a43efdba59f7f052d8f
#
_entry.id   0a95ece27e973a43efdba59f7f052d8f
#
_cell.length_a   1.000
_cell.length_b   1.000
_cell.length_c   1.000
_cell.angle_alpha   90.00
_cell.angle_beta   90.00
_cell.angle_gamma   90.00
#
_symmetry.space_group_name_H-M   'P 1'
#
loop_
_entity.id
_entity.type
_entity.pdbx_description
1 polymer ?
#
loop_
_entity_poly.entity_id
_entity_poly.type
_entity_poly.pdbx_seq_one_letter_code
_entity_poly.pdbx_strand_id
1 'polypeptide(L)'
;MNGNSRGVNLDALLAGTADGASAIDRNGVIVGWNAAAERILGHRADQVVGKPCHEIMDGRDSAGNLRCCEQCTVRTHARRCEPVHHFALMTKRRAGDPVWLDISPVVFGEAADAPAAWILLFRDVASSHEIESILREKSTTQAPRLDRPSPGRLTVRELQILRFMKEGATTETLADRLCISPATVQNHVHNIFRKLDVHSRLEAVALAYRYGL
;
A
#
# COMPACT_ATOMS: atom_id res chain seq x y z
N MET A 1 -6.32 11.67 43.57
CA MET A 1 -5.57 10.61 42.87
C MET A 1 -5.31 11.12 41.47
N ASN A 2 -4.12 11.71 41.26
CA ASN A 2 -3.76 12.35 39.99
C ASN A 2 -3.37 11.28 38.99
N GLY A 3 -4.25 10.98 38.04
CA GLY A 3 -3.92 10.14 36.89
C GLY A 3 -2.89 10.88 36.03
N ASN A 4 -1.66 10.41 36.09
CA ASN A 4 -0.54 10.89 35.27
C ASN A 4 -0.77 10.43 33.82
N SER A 5 -1.52 11.20 33.02
CA SER A 5 -1.59 11.04 31.56
C SER A 5 -0.21 11.40 30.99
N ARG A 6 0.68 10.44 30.96
CA ARG A 6 1.92 10.57 30.17
C ARG A 6 1.48 10.58 28.69
N GLY A 7 1.23 11.77 28.16
CA GLY A 7 1.03 11.94 26.73
C GLY A 7 2.17 11.26 25.99
N VAL A 8 1.86 10.39 25.04
CA VAL A 8 2.85 9.71 24.21
C VAL A 8 3.63 10.82 23.47
N ASN A 9 4.93 10.89 23.70
CA ASN A 9 5.78 11.82 22.95
C ASN A 9 5.90 11.30 21.51
N LEU A 10 5.17 11.94 20.59
CA LEU A 10 5.09 11.55 19.20
C LEU A 10 6.46 11.54 18.52
N ASP A 11 7.29 12.55 18.79
CA ASP A 11 8.63 12.65 18.20
C ASP A 11 9.53 11.52 18.65
N ALA A 12 9.49 11.15 19.94
CA ALA A 12 10.22 10.01 20.46
C ALA A 12 9.72 8.69 19.85
N LEU A 13 8.42 8.55 19.63
CA LEU A 13 7.84 7.37 18.96
C LEU A 13 8.33 7.27 17.51
N LEU A 14 8.28 8.36 16.75
CA LEU A 14 8.72 8.38 15.36
C LEU A 14 10.23 8.21 15.21
N ALA A 15 11.03 8.70 16.19
CA ALA A 15 12.47 8.53 16.19
C ALA A 15 12.91 7.08 16.48
N GLY A 16 12.02 6.25 17.06
CA GLY A 16 12.31 4.87 17.43
C GLY A 16 12.38 3.89 16.23
N THR A 17 12.19 4.34 15.00
CA THR A 17 12.27 3.51 13.78
C THR A 17 13.34 4.00 12.81
N ALA A 18 14.01 3.05 12.14
CA ALA A 18 14.93 3.33 11.04
C ALA A 18 14.19 3.66 9.73
N ASP A 19 12.91 3.29 9.63
CA ASP A 19 12.06 3.58 8.49
C ASP A 19 11.64 5.06 8.48
N GLY A 20 11.31 5.60 7.31
CA GLY A 20 10.61 6.87 7.22
C GLY A 20 9.28 6.77 7.95
N ALA A 21 8.96 7.76 8.77
CA ALA A 21 7.72 7.79 9.52
C ALA A 21 7.05 9.16 9.43
N SER A 22 5.77 9.16 9.07
CA SER A 22 4.91 10.34 9.06
C SER A 22 3.68 10.09 9.90
N ALA A 23 3.44 10.92 10.90
CA ALA A 23 2.22 10.91 11.70
C ALA A 23 1.19 11.90 11.12
N ILE A 24 -0.05 11.45 10.99
CA ILE A 24 -1.12 12.21 10.35
C ILE A 24 -2.32 12.29 11.30
N ASP A 25 -2.92 13.47 11.40
CA ASP A 25 -4.11 13.71 12.20
C ASP A 25 -5.39 13.25 11.48
N ARG A 26 -6.55 13.39 12.15
CA ARG A 26 -7.88 13.01 11.60
C ARG A 26 -8.29 13.84 10.38
N ASN A 27 -7.69 15.03 10.20
CA ASN A 27 -7.96 15.90 9.06
C ASN A 27 -7.08 15.55 7.85
N GLY A 28 -6.12 14.63 8.01
CA GLY A 28 -5.17 14.25 6.97
C GLY A 28 -3.94 15.17 6.93
N VAL A 29 -3.72 15.94 7.99
CA VAL A 29 -2.59 16.86 8.12
C VAL A 29 -1.42 16.14 8.78
N ILE A 30 -0.22 16.36 8.28
CA ILE A 30 1.02 15.83 8.86
C ILE A 30 1.29 16.55 10.18
N VAL A 31 1.38 15.80 11.27
CA VAL A 31 1.69 16.29 12.62
C VAL A 31 3.02 15.79 13.15
N GLY A 32 3.68 14.90 12.42
CA GLY A 32 5.01 14.40 12.75
C GLY A 32 5.74 13.86 11.53
N TRP A 33 7.08 14.02 11.51
CA TRP A 33 7.94 13.64 10.40
C TRP A 33 9.33 13.34 10.91
N ASN A 34 9.81 12.10 10.81
CA ASN A 34 11.10 11.73 11.38
C ASN A 34 12.30 12.02 10.45
N ALA A 35 13.50 11.95 10.99
CA ALA A 35 14.73 12.17 10.23
C ALA A 35 14.95 11.17 9.09
N ALA A 36 14.41 9.94 9.19
CA ALA A 36 14.49 8.97 8.10
C ALA A 36 13.58 9.39 6.93
N ALA A 37 12.39 9.90 7.20
CA ALA A 37 11.50 10.47 6.19
C ALA A 37 12.15 11.67 5.47
N GLU A 38 12.86 12.52 6.19
CA GLU A 38 13.64 13.62 5.60
C GLU A 38 14.69 13.08 4.62
N ARG A 39 15.45 12.05 5.01
CA ARG A 39 16.48 11.45 4.15
C ARG A 39 15.88 10.79 2.90
N ILE A 40 14.76 10.09 3.05
CA ILE A 40 14.13 9.35 1.96
C ILE A 40 13.47 10.31 0.95
N LEU A 41 12.71 11.29 1.41
CA LEU A 41 11.91 12.16 0.55
C LEU A 41 12.53 13.54 0.30
N GLY A 42 13.56 13.92 1.08
CA GLY A 42 14.25 15.19 0.92
C GLY A 42 13.48 16.41 1.44
N HIS A 43 12.32 16.21 2.09
CA HIS A 43 11.54 17.26 2.73
C HIS A 43 11.89 17.34 4.21
N ARG A 44 12.19 18.52 4.73
CA ARG A 44 12.42 18.74 6.15
C ARG A 44 11.10 18.79 6.92
N ALA A 45 11.12 18.36 8.18
CA ALA A 45 9.92 18.36 9.05
C ALA A 45 9.25 19.74 9.11
N ASP A 46 10.04 20.82 9.25
CA ASP A 46 9.55 22.21 9.31
C ASP A 46 8.82 22.67 8.02
N GLN A 47 9.01 21.96 6.90
CA GLN A 47 8.38 22.26 5.61
C GLN A 47 7.10 21.48 5.36
N VAL A 48 6.90 20.35 6.04
CA VAL A 48 5.79 19.43 5.78
C VAL A 48 4.80 19.31 6.92
N VAL A 49 5.24 19.49 8.16
CA VAL A 49 4.33 19.52 9.32
C VAL A 49 3.33 20.67 9.15
N GLY A 50 2.07 20.39 9.38
CA GLY A 50 0.96 21.32 9.14
C GLY A 50 0.40 21.31 7.72
N LYS A 51 0.98 20.53 6.80
CA LYS A 51 0.46 20.37 5.42
C LYS A 51 -0.35 19.10 5.23
N PRO A 52 -1.28 19.08 4.26
CA PRO A 52 -2.02 17.88 3.92
C PRO A 52 -1.08 16.77 3.41
N CYS A 53 -1.22 15.55 3.96
CA CYS A 53 -0.38 14.40 3.60
C CYS A 53 -0.40 14.11 2.09
N HIS A 54 -1.55 14.23 1.44
CA HIS A 54 -1.71 13.90 0.03
C HIS A 54 -0.94 14.86 -0.90
N GLU A 55 -0.72 16.11 -0.48
CA GLU A 55 0.07 17.09 -1.26
C GLU A 55 1.58 16.78 -1.20
N ILE A 56 2.04 16.24 -0.07
CA ILE A 56 3.46 15.92 0.14
C ILE A 56 3.79 14.56 -0.47
N MET A 57 2.91 13.59 -0.30
CA MET A 57 3.15 12.24 -0.81
C MET A 57 2.88 12.12 -2.31
N ASP A 58 1.90 12.83 -2.88
CA ASP A 58 1.49 12.84 -4.30
C ASP A 58 1.71 11.49 -5.02
N GLY A 59 1.31 10.43 -4.33
CA GLY A 59 1.72 9.09 -4.70
C GLY A 59 0.80 8.41 -5.70
N ARG A 60 1.41 7.58 -6.55
CA ARG A 60 0.74 6.82 -7.60
C ARG A 60 1.04 5.34 -7.48
N ASP A 61 0.13 4.49 -7.97
CA ASP A 61 0.36 3.06 -8.07
C ASP A 61 1.22 2.71 -9.31
N SER A 62 1.51 1.42 -9.49
CA SER A 62 2.29 0.92 -10.63
C SER A 62 1.63 1.14 -11.99
N ALA A 63 0.32 1.40 -12.03
CA ALA A 63 -0.43 1.75 -13.23
C ALA A 63 -0.46 3.27 -13.49
N GLY A 64 0.16 4.08 -12.61
CA GLY A 64 0.18 5.54 -12.69
C GLY A 64 -1.07 6.23 -12.13
N ASN A 65 -2.01 5.48 -11.54
CA ASN A 65 -3.21 6.06 -10.94
C ASN A 65 -2.87 6.78 -9.64
N LEU A 66 -3.44 7.96 -9.44
CA LEU A 66 -3.28 8.74 -8.22
C LEU A 66 -3.87 7.99 -7.02
N ARG A 67 -3.05 7.75 -6.00
CA ARG A 67 -3.45 7.09 -4.74
C ARG A 67 -3.52 8.05 -3.57
N CYS A 68 -2.71 9.10 -3.61
CA CYS A 68 -2.73 10.15 -2.61
C CYS A 68 -3.71 11.24 -3.02
N CYS A 69 -4.86 11.31 -2.35
CA CYS A 69 -5.88 12.32 -2.53
C CYS A 69 -6.52 12.59 -1.18
N GLU A 70 -7.34 13.63 -1.10
CA GLU A 70 -8.02 14.02 0.16
C GLU A 70 -8.83 12.87 0.78
N GLN A 71 -9.44 12.01 -0.05
CA GLN A 71 -10.22 10.84 0.37
C GLN A 71 -9.51 9.52 0.07
N CYS A 72 -8.18 9.47 0.28
CA CYS A 72 -7.42 8.25 0.02
C CYS A 72 -7.88 7.07 0.89
N THR A 73 -7.56 5.86 0.43
CA THR A 73 -7.96 4.61 1.10
C THR A 73 -7.50 4.57 2.56
N VAL A 74 -6.28 5.00 2.88
CA VAL A 74 -5.77 5.00 4.26
C VAL A 74 -6.64 5.87 5.16
N ARG A 75 -6.97 7.10 4.75
CA ARG A 75 -7.84 8.01 5.51
C ARG A 75 -9.24 7.43 5.71
N THR A 76 -9.79 6.79 4.68
CA THR A 76 -11.12 6.18 4.73
C THR A 76 -11.15 5.03 5.74
N HIS A 77 -10.17 4.13 5.71
CA HIS A 77 -10.06 3.04 6.67
C HIS A 77 -9.72 3.52 8.08
N ALA A 78 -8.83 4.50 8.20
CA ALA A 78 -8.48 5.08 9.50
C ALA A 78 -9.70 5.68 10.23
N ARG A 79 -10.61 6.34 9.50
CA ARG A 79 -11.88 6.85 10.05
C ARG A 79 -12.82 5.77 10.55
N ARG A 80 -12.71 4.55 10.01
CA ARG A 80 -13.49 3.38 10.41
C ARG A 80 -12.76 2.48 11.42
N CYS A 81 -11.59 2.89 11.86
CA CYS A 81 -10.70 2.07 12.71
C CYS A 81 -10.38 0.70 12.10
N GLU A 82 -10.37 0.60 10.76
CA GLU A 82 -10.10 -0.61 10.02
C GLU A 82 -8.60 -0.71 9.71
N PRO A 83 -8.00 -1.90 9.79
CA PRO A 83 -6.59 -2.09 9.45
C PRO A 83 -6.35 -1.83 7.95
N VAL A 84 -5.24 -1.20 7.63
CA VAL A 84 -4.79 -0.98 6.26
C VAL A 84 -3.56 -1.84 6.00
N HIS A 85 -3.60 -2.63 4.92
CA HIS A 85 -2.45 -3.44 4.54
C HIS A 85 -1.35 -2.57 3.92
N HIS A 86 -0.10 -3.06 3.98
CA HIS A 86 1.02 -2.43 3.28
C HIS A 86 0.78 -2.39 1.77
N PHE A 87 1.33 -1.39 1.12
CA PHE A 87 1.22 -1.21 -0.32
C PHE A 87 2.43 -0.45 -0.86
N ALA A 88 2.75 -0.70 -2.12
CA ALA A 88 3.78 0.05 -2.82
C ALA A 88 3.20 1.32 -3.44
N LEU A 89 3.96 2.40 -3.38
CA LEU A 89 3.59 3.71 -3.87
C LEU A 89 4.78 4.38 -4.55
N MET A 90 4.60 4.87 -5.76
CA MET A 90 5.57 5.73 -6.42
C MET A 90 5.25 7.20 -6.09
N THR A 91 6.24 7.90 -5.59
CA THR A 91 6.17 9.35 -5.34
C THR A 91 7.42 10.04 -5.89
N LYS A 92 7.55 11.34 -5.66
CA LYS A 92 8.72 12.12 -6.02
C LYS A 92 9.41 12.64 -4.78
N ARG A 93 10.73 12.58 -4.78
CA ARG A 93 11.53 13.33 -3.83
C ARG A 93 11.38 14.83 -4.08
N ARG A 94 11.73 15.64 -3.10
CA ARG A 94 11.76 17.09 -3.26
C ARG A 94 12.60 17.57 -4.47
N ALA A 95 13.65 16.84 -4.81
CA ALA A 95 14.49 17.12 -5.98
C ALA A 95 13.81 16.80 -7.33
N GLY A 96 12.64 16.13 -7.30
CA GLY A 96 11.87 15.73 -8.48
C GLY A 96 12.09 14.28 -8.92
N ASP A 97 13.07 13.59 -8.35
CA ASP A 97 13.40 12.21 -8.69
C ASP A 97 12.29 11.27 -8.20
N PRO A 98 11.87 10.29 -9.01
CA PRO A 98 10.91 9.30 -8.61
C PRO A 98 11.50 8.35 -7.54
N VAL A 99 10.69 7.93 -6.60
CA VAL A 99 11.05 6.95 -5.58
C VAL A 99 9.90 6.00 -5.33
N TRP A 100 10.20 4.71 -5.26
CA TRP A 100 9.25 3.70 -4.84
C TRP A 100 9.33 3.54 -3.32
N LEU A 101 8.17 3.62 -2.68
CA LEU A 101 8.02 3.41 -1.26
C LEU A 101 7.18 2.16 -1.00
N ASP A 102 7.63 1.32 -0.08
CA ASP A 102 6.78 0.32 0.57
C ASP A 102 6.20 0.95 1.83
N ILE A 103 4.89 1.07 1.90
CA ILE A 103 4.18 1.80 2.95
C ILE A 103 3.39 0.84 3.82
N SER A 104 3.62 0.92 5.13
CA SER A 104 2.88 0.19 6.17
C SER A 104 2.14 1.17 7.06
N PRO A 105 0.82 1.36 6.86
CA PRO A 105 0.02 2.22 7.72
C PRO A 105 -0.27 1.56 9.08
N VAL A 106 -0.16 2.34 10.16
CA VAL A 106 -0.56 1.96 11.52
C VAL A 106 -1.69 2.89 11.97
N VAL A 107 -2.87 2.36 12.18
CA VAL A 107 -4.07 3.11 12.60
C VAL A 107 -4.24 3.03 14.10
N PHE A 108 -4.47 4.17 14.76
CA PHE A 108 -4.61 4.25 16.23
C PHE A 108 -6.07 4.22 16.74
N GLY A 109 -7.05 4.23 15.85
CA GLY A 109 -8.46 4.19 16.25
C GLY A 109 -8.99 5.51 16.83
N GLU A 110 -10.08 5.43 17.60
CA GLU A 110 -10.80 6.60 18.15
C GLU A 110 -10.26 7.06 19.51
N ALA A 111 -9.10 6.62 19.95
CA ALA A 111 -8.55 7.10 21.22
C ALA A 111 -8.48 8.63 21.23
N ALA A 112 -9.22 9.26 22.16
CA ALA A 112 -9.34 10.71 22.23
C ALA A 112 -7.98 11.39 22.45
N ASP A 113 -7.06 10.70 23.10
CA ASP A 113 -5.72 11.18 23.44
C ASP A 113 -4.65 10.67 22.47
N ALA A 114 -5.01 10.06 21.33
CA ALA A 114 -4.04 9.60 20.36
C ALA A 114 -3.31 10.79 19.72
N PRO A 115 -1.97 10.77 19.68
CA PRO A 115 -1.17 11.87 19.14
C PRO A 115 -1.31 12.01 17.62
N ALA A 116 -1.87 11.00 16.97
CA ALA A 116 -2.14 10.92 15.53
C ALA A 116 -3.31 9.98 15.27
N ALA A 117 -3.97 10.12 14.12
CA ALA A 117 -4.98 9.17 13.67
C ALA A 117 -4.35 7.92 13.04
N TRP A 118 -3.26 8.11 12.30
CA TRP A 118 -2.44 7.01 11.77
C TRP A 118 -0.99 7.47 11.58
N ILE A 119 -0.09 6.49 11.54
CA ILE A 119 1.30 6.67 11.14
C ILE A 119 1.52 5.90 9.84
N LEU A 120 2.20 6.51 8.89
CA LEU A 120 2.74 5.85 7.71
C LEU A 120 4.21 5.53 8.00
N LEU A 121 4.54 4.24 8.06
CA LEU A 121 5.92 3.78 8.01
C LEU A 121 6.26 3.48 6.56
N PHE A 122 7.41 3.91 6.06
CA PHE A 122 7.78 3.70 4.67
C PHE A 122 9.29 3.50 4.47
N ARG A 123 9.61 2.69 3.47
CA ARG A 123 10.98 2.39 3.05
C ARG A 123 11.15 2.71 1.59
N ASP A 124 12.34 3.20 1.25
CA ASP A 124 12.76 3.28 -0.14
C ASP A 124 13.11 1.88 -0.65
N VAL A 125 12.37 1.43 -1.65
CA VAL A 125 12.57 0.13 -2.31
C VAL A 125 12.98 0.27 -3.77
N ALA A 126 13.52 1.43 -4.16
CA ALA A 126 13.95 1.72 -5.53
C ALA A 126 14.93 0.66 -6.05
N SER A 127 15.91 0.26 -5.24
CA SER A 127 16.88 -0.78 -5.64
C SER A 127 16.23 -2.15 -5.89
N SER A 128 15.21 -2.51 -5.14
CA SER A 128 14.48 -3.77 -5.34
C SER A 128 13.62 -3.73 -6.59
N HIS A 129 12.94 -2.61 -6.84
CA HIS A 129 12.14 -2.41 -8.06
C HIS A 129 13.01 -2.27 -9.32
N GLU A 130 14.17 -1.62 -9.25
CA GLU A 130 15.13 -1.56 -10.34
C GLU A 130 15.69 -2.95 -10.68
N ILE A 131 16.03 -3.74 -9.69
CA ILE A 131 16.48 -5.13 -9.89
C ILE A 131 15.37 -5.96 -10.52
N GLU A 132 14.12 -5.86 -10.06
CA GLU A 132 13.00 -6.54 -10.68
C GLU A 132 12.73 -6.08 -12.12
N SER A 133 12.83 -4.77 -12.41
CA SER A 133 12.65 -4.24 -13.77
C SER A 133 13.78 -4.68 -14.69
N ILE A 134 15.03 -4.64 -14.25
CA ILE A 134 16.20 -5.11 -15.01
C ILE A 134 16.11 -6.62 -15.28
N LEU A 135 15.65 -7.39 -14.30
CA LEU A 135 15.41 -8.83 -14.49
C LEU A 135 14.26 -9.09 -15.48
N ARG A 136 13.22 -8.26 -15.47
CA ARG A 136 12.14 -8.32 -16.48
C ARG A 136 12.63 -7.93 -17.88
N GLU A 137 13.40 -6.85 -18.02
CA GLU A 137 13.96 -6.41 -19.29
C GLU A 137 14.96 -7.42 -19.86
N LYS A 138 15.83 -7.99 -19.05
CA LYS A 138 16.76 -9.05 -19.49
C LYS A 138 16.03 -10.35 -19.85
N SER A 139 14.87 -10.61 -19.28
CA SER A 139 14.02 -11.75 -19.65
C SER A 139 13.31 -11.55 -21.00
N THR A 140 13.20 -10.31 -21.49
CA THR A 140 12.57 -9.99 -22.78
C THR A 140 13.55 -10.07 -23.97
N THR A 141 14.87 -10.09 -23.71
CA THR A 141 15.89 -10.11 -24.80
C THR A 141 16.34 -11.50 -25.21
N GLN A 142 15.90 -12.53 -24.52
CA GLN A 142 16.08 -13.93 -24.94
C GLN A 142 14.71 -14.60 -24.99
N ALA A 143 14.06 -14.52 -26.14
CA ALA A 143 13.01 -15.44 -26.46
C ALA A 143 13.62 -16.85 -26.53
N PRO A 144 13.33 -17.68 -25.52
CA PRO A 144 12.84 -18.99 -25.81
C PRO A 144 11.62 -19.34 -24.94
N ARG A 145 10.61 -19.81 -25.66
CA ARG A 145 9.52 -20.61 -25.10
C ARG A 145 8.79 -20.04 -23.89
N LEU A 146 7.64 -19.41 -24.18
CA LEU A 146 6.41 -19.48 -23.40
C LEU A 146 6.57 -20.29 -22.08
N ASP A 147 7.12 -19.66 -21.05
CA ASP A 147 6.76 -20.03 -19.69
C ASP A 147 5.35 -19.44 -19.47
N ARG A 148 4.38 -20.26 -19.81
CA ARG A 148 2.96 -20.03 -19.51
C ARG A 148 2.86 -19.68 -18.05
N PRO A 149 2.11 -18.61 -17.69
CA PRO A 149 1.72 -18.41 -16.31
C PRO A 149 1.12 -19.71 -15.82
N SER A 150 1.83 -20.40 -14.93
CA SER A 150 1.46 -21.75 -14.55
C SER A 150 0.33 -21.65 -13.53
N PRO A 151 -0.87 -22.13 -13.81
CA PRO A 151 -1.99 -22.17 -12.86
C PRO A 151 -1.62 -22.86 -11.54
N GLY A 152 -0.56 -23.68 -11.56
CA GLY A 152 -0.04 -24.38 -10.39
C GLY A 152 0.59 -23.50 -9.30
N ARG A 153 0.73 -22.18 -9.51
CA ARG A 153 1.20 -21.24 -8.47
C ARG A 153 0.08 -20.67 -7.62
N LEU A 154 -1.17 -20.80 -8.03
CA LEU A 154 -2.30 -20.32 -7.24
C LEU A 154 -2.65 -21.34 -6.14
N THR A 155 -2.91 -20.83 -4.93
CA THR A 155 -3.47 -21.64 -3.86
C THR A 155 -4.92 -22.03 -4.17
N VAL A 156 -5.45 -23.05 -3.51
CA VAL A 156 -6.86 -23.47 -3.64
C VAL A 156 -7.80 -22.27 -3.39
N ARG A 157 -7.46 -21.42 -2.41
CA ARG A 157 -8.25 -20.23 -2.08
C ARG A 157 -8.21 -19.17 -3.17
N GLU A 158 -7.06 -18.93 -3.76
CA GLU A 158 -6.89 -17.99 -4.87
C GLU A 158 -7.59 -18.47 -6.14
N LEU A 159 -7.55 -19.77 -6.42
CA LEU A 159 -8.32 -20.36 -7.53
C LEU A 159 -9.83 -20.19 -7.32
N GLN A 160 -10.33 -20.39 -6.10
CA GLN A 160 -11.73 -20.19 -5.76
C GLN A 160 -12.16 -18.74 -5.98
N ILE A 161 -11.35 -17.78 -5.54
CA ILE A 161 -11.60 -16.35 -5.73
C ILE A 161 -11.59 -16.01 -7.23
N LEU A 162 -10.62 -16.51 -7.98
CA LEU A 162 -10.51 -16.28 -9.42
C LEU A 162 -11.74 -16.81 -10.19
N ARG A 163 -12.28 -17.98 -9.79
CA ARG A 163 -13.52 -18.52 -10.36
C ARG A 163 -14.72 -17.60 -10.11
N PHE A 164 -14.90 -17.13 -8.89
CA PHE A 164 -15.96 -16.17 -8.58
C PHE A 164 -15.78 -14.83 -9.32
N MET A 165 -14.52 -14.40 -9.53
CA MET A 165 -14.23 -13.22 -10.35
C MET A 165 -14.68 -13.42 -11.80
N LYS A 166 -14.54 -14.62 -12.37
CA LYS A 166 -15.07 -14.99 -13.70
C LYS A 166 -16.61 -14.88 -13.76
N GLU A 167 -17.30 -15.21 -12.66
CA GLU A 167 -18.73 -15.07 -12.52
C GLU A 167 -19.20 -13.62 -12.32
N GLY A 168 -18.27 -12.66 -12.29
CA GLY A 168 -18.57 -11.24 -12.09
C GLY A 168 -18.80 -10.83 -10.63
N ALA A 169 -18.47 -11.69 -9.66
CA ALA A 169 -18.67 -11.37 -8.25
C ALA A 169 -17.85 -10.14 -7.84
N THR A 170 -18.43 -9.20 -7.11
CA THR A 170 -17.73 -8.03 -6.54
C THR A 170 -16.88 -8.43 -5.33
N THR A 171 -16.04 -7.54 -4.82
CA THR A 171 -15.24 -7.77 -3.61
C THR A 171 -16.13 -8.06 -2.41
N GLU A 172 -17.25 -7.36 -2.28
CA GLU A 172 -18.24 -7.53 -1.22
C GLU A 172 -18.91 -8.90 -1.32
N THR A 173 -19.37 -9.27 -2.53
CA THR A 173 -19.97 -10.59 -2.79
C THR A 173 -18.99 -11.73 -2.50
N LEU A 174 -17.71 -11.54 -2.80
CA LEU A 174 -16.65 -12.50 -2.48
C LEU A 174 -16.44 -12.62 -0.97
N ALA A 175 -16.43 -11.51 -0.25
CA ALA A 175 -16.29 -11.47 1.20
C ALA A 175 -17.42 -12.24 1.89
N ASP A 176 -18.66 -12.01 1.49
CA ASP A 176 -19.85 -12.69 2.01
C ASP A 176 -19.83 -14.19 1.71
N ARG A 177 -19.61 -14.58 0.45
CA ARG A 177 -19.57 -16.00 0.03
C ARG A 177 -18.45 -16.80 0.70
N LEU A 178 -17.36 -16.13 1.02
CA LEU A 178 -16.17 -16.77 1.57
C LEU A 178 -16.03 -16.60 3.08
N CYS A 179 -16.98 -15.90 3.72
CA CYS A 179 -17.00 -15.57 5.15
C CYS A 179 -15.68 -14.94 5.62
N ILE A 180 -15.13 -13.99 4.85
CA ILE A 180 -13.91 -13.25 5.17
C ILE A 180 -14.14 -11.75 4.93
N SER A 181 -13.26 -10.90 5.47
CA SER A 181 -13.38 -9.47 5.27
C SER A 181 -13.12 -9.07 3.80
N PRO A 182 -13.72 -7.96 3.29
CA PRO A 182 -13.38 -7.41 1.98
C PRO A 182 -11.89 -7.12 1.81
N ALA A 183 -11.21 -6.69 2.88
CA ALA A 183 -9.76 -6.48 2.90
C ALA A 183 -8.98 -7.79 2.65
N THR A 184 -9.42 -8.89 3.23
CA THR A 184 -8.84 -10.22 3.00
C THR A 184 -9.03 -10.66 1.55
N VAL A 185 -10.20 -10.36 0.95
CA VAL A 185 -10.44 -10.62 -0.49
C VAL A 185 -9.49 -9.81 -1.34
N GLN A 186 -9.30 -8.53 -1.06
CA GLN A 186 -8.37 -7.67 -1.81
C GLN A 186 -6.94 -8.19 -1.77
N ASN A 187 -6.49 -8.71 -0.62
CA ASN A 187 -5.18 -9.35 -0.50
C ASN A 187 -5.04 -10.58 -1.40
N HIS A 188 -6.05 -11.44 -1.40
CA HIS A 188 -6.04 -12.59 -2.29
C HIS A 188 -6.03 -12.17 -3.76
N VAL A 189 -6.82 -11.16 -4.14
CA VAL A 189 -6.85 -10.61 -5.51
C VAL A 189 -5.48 -10.04 -5.89
N HIS A 190 -4.84 -9.30 -5.01
CA HIS A 190 -3.48 -8.80 -5.23
C HIS A 190 -2.46 -9.93 -5.42
N ASN A 191 -2.52 -10.97 -4.58
CA ASN A 191 -1.67 -12.13 -4.71
C ASN A 191 -1.93 -12.91 -6.02
N ILE A 192 -3.20 -13.01 -6.47
CA ILE A 192 -3.57 -13.58 -7.76
C ILE A 192 -2.91 -12.78 -8.89
N PHE A 193 -3.04 -11.45 -8.88
CA PHE A 193 -2.45 -10.59 -9.91
C PHE A 193 -0.95 -10.76 -9.99
N ARG A 194 -0.26 -10.74 -8.85
CA ARG A 194 1.19 -10.97 -8.78
C ARG A 194 1.60 -12.33 -9.30
N LYS A 195 0.86 -13.41 -8.95
CA LYS A 195 1.19 -14.79 -9.34
C LYS A 195 0.88 -15.08 -10.81
N LEU A 196 -0.12 -14.41 -11.37
CA LEU A 196 -0.51 -14.52 -12.78
C LEU A 196 0.20 -13.50 -13.67
N ASP A 197 0.98 -12.58 -13.09
CA ASP A 197 1.66 -11.47 -13.77
C ASP A 197 0.67 -10.62 -14.59
N VAL A 198 -0.44 -10.23 -13.94
CA VAL A 198 -1.48 -9.37 -14.51
C VAL A 198 -1.68 -8.14 -13.64
N HIS A 199 -2.17 -7.06 -14.26
CA HIS A 199 -2.29 -5.75 -13.60
C HIS A 199 -3.73 -5.29 -13.38
N SER A 200 -4.69 -6.06 -13.86
CA SER A 200 -6.11 -5.73 -13.71
C SER A 200 -6.97 -6.97 -13.47
N ARG A 201 -8.16 -6.72 -12.88
CA ARG A 201 -9.17 -7.76 -12.69
C ARG A 201 -9.61 -8.35 -14.04
N LEU A 202 -9.76 -7.51 -15.06
CA LEU A 202 -10.16 -7.94 -16.39
C LEU A 202 -9.12 -8.86 -17.02
N GLU A 203 -7.83 -8.52 -16.88
CA GLU A 203 -6.73 -9.37 -17.36
C GLU A 203 -6.70 -10.71 -16.64
N ALA A 204 -6.88 -10.72 -15.30
CA ALA A 204 -6.93 -11.96 -14.54
C ALA A 204 -8.07 -12.86 -14.99
N VAL A 205 -9.27 -12.30 -15.23
CA VAL A 205 -10.45 -13.01 -15.71
C VAL A 205 -10.23 -13.51 -17.15
N ALA A 206 -9.68 -12.69 -18.04
CA ALA A 206 -9.37 -13.08 -19.41
C ALA A 206 -8.37 -14.23 -19.46
N LEU A 207 -7.33 -14.16 -18.60
CA LEU A 207 -6.35 -15.22 -18.47
C LEU A 207 -6.98 -16.53 -17.95
N ALA A 208 -7.87 -16.41 -16.95
CA ALA A 208 -8.59 -17.56 -16.39
C ALA A 208 -9.48 -18.25 -17.43
N TYR A 209 -10.16 -17.50 -18.31
CA TYR A 209 -10.89 -18.07 -19.45
C TYR A 209 -9.97 -18.76 -20.45
N ARG A 210 -8.83 -18.13 -20.76
CA ARG A 210 -7.86 -18.66 -21.73
C ARG A 210 -7.23 -19.98 -21.29
N TYR A 211 -7.04 -20.19 -20.00
CA TYR A 211 -6.41 -21.39 -19.43
C TYR A 211 -7.41 -22.38 -18.82
N GLY A 212 -8.71 -22.13 -18.90
CA GLY A 212 -9.75 -23.03 -18.40
C GLY A 212 -9.80 -23.17 -16.87
N LEU A 213 -9.41 -22.12 -16.14
CA LEU A 213 -9.35 -22.11 -14.67
C LEU A 213 -10.72 -21.82 -14.05
#